data_cf56de2ec182f12e30e553eb1063b1c2
#
_entry.id   cf56de2ec182f12e30e553eb1063b1c2
#
_cell.length_a   1.000
_cell.length_b   1.000
_cell.length_c   1.000
_cell.angle_alpha   90.00
_cell.angle_beta   90.00
_cell.angle_gamma   90.00
#
_symmetry.space_group_name_H-M   'P 1'
#
loop_
_entity.id
_entity.type
_entity.pdbx_description
1 polymer ?
#
loop_
_entity_poly.entity_id
_entity_poly.type
_entity_poly.pdbx_seq_one_letter_code
_entity_poly.pdbx_strand_id
1 'polypeptide(L)'
;MCIRDSAAVSAAKKAHVKWSKLSSFDRSKYLYALARLIQKNSRFISVLETIDNGKPIRETRDIDIPLVARHFYYHAGWAARNTNNSDNSIGVVGQIIPWNFPLLMLAWKIAPAIAIGNTVVLKPAEYTSLTALYFAELCEKAKIPQGVINIITGDGSTGEHITLSLIHI
;
A
#
# COMPACT_ATOMS: atom_id res chain seq x y z
N MET A 1 -22.97 -0.88 -5.74
CA MET A 1 -21.85 -0.65 -4.79
C MET A 1 -21.67 -1.92 -3.98
N CYS A 2 -20.51 -2.57 -4.05
CA CYS A 2 -20.25 -3.79 -3.30
C CYS A 2 -20.10 -3.45 -1.81
N ILE A 3 -20.67 -4.26 -0.92
CA ILE A 3 -20.60 -4.03 0.55
C ILE A 3 -19.15 -3.94 1.03
N ARG A 4 -18.23 -4.67 0.39
CA ARG A 4 -16.80 -4.68 0.71
C ARG A 4 -16.13 -3.35 0.40
N ASP A 5 -16.49 -2.71 -0.71
CA ASP A 5 -15.86 -1.46 -1.17
C ASP A 5 -16.25 -0.30 -0.25
N SER A 6 -17.54 -0.20 0.10
CA SER A 6 -18.03 0.82 1.03
C SER A 6 -17.48 0.63 2.45
N ALA A 7 -17.31 -0.61 2.90
CA ALA A 7 -16.71 -0.90 4.19
C ALA A 7 -15.22 -0.47 4.23
N ALA A 8 -14.46 -0.74 3.16
CA ALA A 8 -13.06 -0.33 3.05
C ALA A 8 -12.90 1.20 3.05
N VAL A 9 -13.75 1.91 2.27
CA VAL A 9 -13.75 3.37 2.25
C VAL A 9 -14.14 3.95 3.61
N SER A 10 -15.15 3.37 4.27
CA SER A 10 -15.56 3.80 5.62
C SER A 10 -14.44 3.60 6.65
N ALA A 11 -13.76 2.45 6.61
CA ALA A 11 -12.62 2.17 7.47
C ALA A 11 -11.47 3.15 7.22
N ALA A 12 -11.16 3.43 5.94
CA ALA A 12 -10.15 4.39 5.56
C ALA A 12 -10.46 5.82 6.05
N LYS A 13 -11.71 6.27 5.89
CA LYS A 13 -12.16 7.58 6.39
C LYS A 13 -12.01 7.69 7.92
N LYS A 14 -12.40 6.67 8.65
CA LYS A 14 -12.25 6.63 10.12
C LYS A 14 -10.78 6.66 10.55
N ALA A 15 -9.93 5.88 9.88
CA ALA A 15 -8.50 5.82 10.19
C ALA A 15 -7.80 7.13 9.85
N HIS A 16 -8.20 7.80 8.77
CA HIS A 16 -7.61 9.07 8.33
C HIS A 16 -7.61 10.13 9.42
N VAL A 17 -8.67 10.25 10.21
CA VAL A 17 -8.80 11.26 11.28
C VAL A 17 -7.65 11.21 12.28
N LYS A 18 -7.14 10.01 12.57
CA LYS A 18 -6.00 9.81 13.48
C LYS A 18 -4.67 9.78 12.74
N TRP A 19 -4.63 9.14 11.57
CA TRP A 19 -3.40 8.98 10.79
C TRP A 19 -2.84 10.30 10.28
N SER A 20 -3.69 11.19 9.77
CA SER A 20 -3.29 12.52 9.28
C SER A 20 -2.70 13.42 10.38
N LYS A 21 -3.13 13.22 11.62
CA LYS A 21 -2.64 13.98 12.79
C LYS A 21 -1.31 13.49 13.34
N LEU A 22 -0.84 12.31 12.93
CA LEU A 22 0.49 11.85 13.32
C LEU A 22 1.56 12.76 12.70
N SER A 23 2.64 12.99 13.43
CA SER A 23 3.79 13.67 12.85
C SER A 23 4.36 12.90 11.67
N SER A 24 4.93 13.58 10.69
CA SER A 24 5.62 12.94 9.56
C SER A 24 6.71 11.99 10.05
N PHE A 25 7.40 12.36 11.13
CA PHE A 25 8.39 11.51 11.78
C PHE A 25 7.78 10.21 12.34
N ASP A 26 6.61 10.26 12.97
CA ASP A 26 5.95 9.04 13.47
C ASP A 26 5.47 8.17 12.33
N ARG A 27 4.92 8.75 11.26
CA ARG A 27 4.57 7.98 10.05
C ARG A 27 5.79 7.31 9.42
N SER A 28 6.95 7.97 9.43
CA SER A 28 8.19 7.39 8.89
C SER A 28 8.59 6.07 9.58
N LYS A 29 8.33 5.93 10.87
CA LYS A 29 8.64 4.70 11.64
C LYS A 29 7.88 3.49 11.08
N TYR A 30 6.62 3.67 10.70
CA TYR A 30 5.82 2.60 10.08
C TYR A 30 6.35 2.21 8.70
N LEU A 31 6.75 3.20 7.88
CA LEU A 31 7.34 2.93 6.57
C LEU A 31 8.69 2.19 6.70
N TYR A 32 9.54 2.59 7.65
CA TYR A 32 10.78 1.87 7.96
C TYR A 32 10.50 0.43 8.41
N ALA A 33 9.49 0.22 9.27
CA ALA A 33 9.11 -1.11 9.71
C ALA A 33 8.66 -1.99 8.55
N LEU A 34 7.84 -1.47 7.63
CA LEU A 34 7.43 -2.15 6.40
C LEU A 34 8.62 -2.49 5.52
N ALA A 35 9.50 -1.53 5.24
CA ALA A 35 10.69 -1.75 4.42
C ALA A 35 11.55 -2.90 4.96
N ARG A 36 11.78 -2.92 6.27
CA ARG A 36 12.53 -3.99 6.95
C ARG A 36 11.83 -5.35 6.87
N LEU A 37 10.51 -5.39 7.04
CA LEU A 37 9.74 -6.62 6.93
C LEU A 37 9.75 -7.17 5.50
N ILE A 38 9.61 -6.31 4.48
CA ILE A 38 9.72 -6.70 3.08
C ILE A 38 11.12 -7.27 2.81
N GLN A 39 12.16 -6.59 3.24
CA GLN A 39 13.54 -7.04 3.07
C GLN A 39 13.81 -8.37 3.77
N LYS A 40 13.33 -8.54 5.01
CA LYS A 40 13.46 -9.79 5.78
C LYS A 40 12.77 -10.97 5.10
N ASN A 41 11.64 -10.74 4.44
CA ASN A 41 10.85 -11.76 3.76
C ASN A 41 11.08 -11.78 2.25
N SER A 42 12.14 -11.13 1.73
CA SER A 42 12.37 -10.91 0.30
C SER A 42 12.36 -12.21 -0.51
N ARG A 43 13.00 -13.27 0.01
CA ARG A 43 13.02 -14.58 -0.67
C ARG A 43 11.62 -15.17 -0.85
N PHE A 44 10.81 -15.17 0.21
CA PHE A 44 9.45 -15.68 0.17
C PHE A 44 8.59 -14.85 -0.80
N ILE A 45 8.67 -13.52 -0.69
CA ILE A 45 7.91 -12.61 -1.53
C ILE A 45 8.29 -12.78 -3.01
N SER A 46 9.58 -12.95 -3.33
CA SER A 46 10.04 -13.16 -4.71
C SER A 46 9.47 -14.45 -5.32
N VAL A 47 9.45 -15.54 -4.54
CA VAL A 47 8.83 -16.79 -4.98
C VAL A 47 7.33 -16.63 -5.17
N LEU A 48 6.65 -15.99 -4.22
CA LEU A 48 5.22 -15.73 -4.31
C LEU A 48 4.86 -14.88 -5.53
N GLU A 49 5.61 -13.80 -5.79
CA GLU A 49 5.44 -12.93 -6.97
C GLU A 49 5.65 -13.71 -8.27
N THR A 50 6.68 -14.58 -8.32
CA THR A 50 6.95 -15.43 -9.49
C THR A 50 5.80 -16.41 -9.76
N ILE A 51 5.27 -17.05 -8.72
CA ILE A 51 4.17 -18.01 -8.85
C ILE A 51 2.88 -17.31 -9.31
N ASP A 52 2.59 -16.15 -8.73
CA ASP A 52 1.36 -15.39 -8.98
C ASP A 52 1.38 -14.68 -10.36
N ASN A 53 2.51 -14.11 -10.73
CA ASN A 53 2.65 -13.29 -11.94
C ASN A 53 3.21 -14.06 -13.16
N GLY A 54 3.97 -15.12 -12.94
CA GLY A 54 4.67 -15.84 -14.00
C GLY A 54 6.01 -15.22 -14.40
N LYS A 55 6.51 -14.17 -13.74
CA LYS A 55 7.82 -13.57 -14.03
C LYS A 55 8.96 -14.52 -13.65
N PRO A 56 10.10 -14.46 -14.38
CA PRO A 56 11.29 -15.18 -13.98
C PRO A 56 11.76 -14.81 -12.57
N ILE A 57 12.09 -15.80 -11.76
CA ILE A 57 12.56 -15.61 -10.37
C ILE A 57 13.76 -14.65 -10.26
N ARG A 58 14.59 -14.56 -11.30
CA ARG A 58 15.73 -13.64 -11.32
C ARG A 58 15.28 -12.19 -11.32
N GLU A 59 14.21 -11.86 -12.03
CA GLU A 59 13.66 -10.51 -12.07
C GLU A 59 12.99 -10.14 -10.74
N THR A 60 12.13 -11.02 -10.22
CA THR A 60 11.44 -10.76 -8.95
C THR A 60 12.42 -10.64 -7.80
N ARG A 61 13.41 -11.57 -7.71
CA ARG A 61 14.39 -11.62 -6.63
C ARG A 61 15.41 -10.49 -6.69
N ASP A 62 15.94 -10.20 -7.87
CA ASP A 62 17.13 -9.34 -8.01
C ASP A 62 16.75 -7.87 -8.31
N ILE A 63 15.52 -7.63 -8.81
CA ILE A 63 15.05 -6.31 -9.24
C ILE A 63 13.79 -5.88 -8.47
N ASP A 64 12.66 -6.57 -8.67
CA ASP A 64 11.36 -6.07 -8.23
C ASP A 64 11.28 -5.94 -6.71
N ILE A 65 11.53 -7.01 -5.97
CA ILE A 65 11.38 -7.01 -4.51
C ILE A 65 12.41 -6.12 -3.79
N PRO A 66 13.69 -6.06 -4.20
CA PRO A 66 14.61 -5.06 -3.69
C PRO A 66 14.14 -3.61 -3.93
N LEU A 67 13.56 -3.31 -5.10
CA LEU A 67 13.00 -1.99 -5.38
C LEU A 67 11.81 -1.66 -4.50
N VAL A 68 10.92 -2.63 -4.23
CA VAL A 68 9.80 -2.45 -3.29
C VAL A 68 10.31 -1.96 -1.94
N ALA A 69 11.31 -2.63 -1.36
CA ALA A 69 11.89 -2.23 -0.08
C ALA A 69 12.51 -0.82 -0.16
N ARG A 70 13.23 -0.51 -1.24
CA ARG A 70 13.85 0.81 -1.46
C ARG A 70 12.80 1.93 -1.53
N HIS A 71 11.66 1.71 -2.16
CA HIS A 71 10.58 2.71 -2.20
C HIS A 71 10.04 3.02 -0.79
N PHE A 72 9.83 2.03 0.03
CA PHE A 72 9.42 2.25 1.42
C PHE A 72 10.50 2.97 2.23
N TYR A 73 11.78 2.59 2.09
CA TYR A 73 12.89 3.31 2.73
C TYR A 73 12.99 4.75 2.27
N TYR A 74 12.88 5.01 0.96
CA TYR A 74 12.95 6.35 0.40
C TYR A 74 11.87 7.27 0.99
N HIS A 75 10.62 6.82 0.95
CA HIS A 75 9.50 7.60 1.46
C HIS A 75 9.50 7.71 2.99
N ALA A 76 10.05 6.74 3.70
CA ALA A 76 10.29 6.85 5.14
C ALA A 76 11.31 7.96 5.44
N GLY A 77 12.44 8.00 4.73
CA GLY A 77 13.44 9.05 4.86
C GLY A 77 12.90 10.43 4.51
N TRP A 78 12.11 10.50 3.43
CA TRP A 78 11.46 11.74 3.03
C TRP A 78 10.48 12.24 4.09
N ALA A 79 9.61 11.37 4.62
CA ALA A 79 8.69 11.71 5.69
C ALA A 79 9.43 12.15 6.97
N ALA A 80 10.53 11.47 7.33
CA ALA A 80 11.31 11.82 8.52
C ALA A 80 11.92 13.22 8.45
N ARG A 81 12.23 13.71 7.25
CA ARG A 81 12.83 15.05 7.01
C ARG A 81 11.78 16.14 6.84
N ASN A 82 10.56 15.80 6.52
CA ASN A 82 9.49 16.78 6.32
C ASN A 82 8.98 17.28 7.67
N THR A 83 9.53 18.40 8.12
CA THR A 83 9.15 19.05 9.39
C THR A 83 7.91 19.94 9.25
N ASN A 84 7.49 20.25 8.03
CA ASN A 84 6.29 21.04 7.79
C ASN A 84 5.05 20.18 8.06
N ASN A 85 4.47 20.36 9.23
CA ASN A 85 3.18 19.79 9.63
C ASN A 85 1.97 20.41 8.88
N SER A 86 2.23 21.12 7.78
CA SER A 86 1.14 21.61 6.94
C SER A 86 0.45 20.39 6.31
N ASP A 87 -0.82 20.30 6.59
CA ASP A 87 -1.75 19.25 6.19
C ASP A 87 -1.81 19.08 4.67
N ASN A 88 -0.89 18.31 4.11
CA ASN A 88 -0.88 17.96 2.69
C ASN A 88 -1.67 16.67 2.41
N SER A 89 -2.33 16.13 3.43
CA SER A 89 -3.18 14.95 3.28
C SER A 89 -4.49 15.34 2.61
N ILE A 90 -4.81 14.67 1.50
CA ILE A 90 -6.06 14.88 0.75
C ILE A 90 -7.20 13.97 1.23
N GLY A 91 -6.90 12.97 2.10
CA GLY A 91 -7.91 12.07 2.64
C GLY A 91 -7.71 10.61 2.28
N VAL A 92 -8.74 9.97 1.76
CA VAL A 92 -8.70 8.58 1.29
C VAL A 92 -8.29 8.55 -0.18
N VAL A 93 -7.29 7.74 -0.51
CA VAL A 93 -6.79 7.57 -1.88
C VAL A 93 -7.19 6.21 -2.42
N GLY A 94 -8.00 6.19 -3.47
CA GLY A 94 -8.28 5.00 -4.27
C GLY A 94 -7.10 4.67 -5.19
N GLN A 95 -6.69 3.41 -5.22
CA GLN A 95 -5.56 2.95 -6.02
C GLN A 95 -5.91 1.67 -6.76
N ILE A 96 -5.66 1.63 -8.06
CA ILE A 96 -5.81 0.44 -8.89
C ILE A 96 -4.45 0.17 -9.53
N ILE A 97 -3.98 -1.07 -9.44
CA ILE A 97 -2.67 -1.46 -9.95
C ILE A 97 -2.79 -2.56 -11.02
N PRO A 98 -1.89 -2.55 -12.02
CA PRO A 98 -1.84 -3.56 -13.07
C PRO A 98 -1.16 -4.84 -12.59
N TRP A 99 -1.19 -5.85 -13.47
CA TRP A 99 -0.68 -7.20 -13.19
C TRP A 99 0.82 -7.37 -13.45
N ASN A 100 1.45 -6.50 -14.23
CA ASN A 100 2.82 -6.73 -14.72
C ASN A 100 3.93 -6.42 -13.71
N PHE A 101 3.66 -5.63 -12.67
CA PHE A 101 4.54 -5.35 -11.53
C PHE A 101 3.74 -5.27 -10.23
N PRO A 102 3.14 -6.37 -9.74
CA PRO A 102 2.12 -6.33 -8.69
C PRO A 102 2.58 -5.60 -7.43
N LEU A 103 3.59 -6.12 -6.74
CA LEU A 103 4.04 -5.54 -5.48
C LEU A 103 4.83 -4.22 -5.68
N LEU A 104 5.54 -4.08 -6.79
CA LEU A 104 6.29 -2.86 -7.08
C LEU A 104 5.34 -1.67 -7.33
N MET A 105 4.28 -1.87 -8.11
CA MET A 105 3.27 -0.83 -8.35
C MET A 105 2.47 -0.51 -7.09
N LEU A 106 2.23 -1.50 -6.23
CA LEU A 106 1.67 -1.28 -4.90
C LEU A 106 2.55 -0.33 -4.08
N ALA A 107 3.86 -0.60 -4.01
CA ALA A 107 4.80 0.22 -3.26
C ALA A 107 4.86 1.66 -3.78
N TRP A 108 4.88 1.84 -5.12
CA TRP A 108 4.92 3.16 -5.74
C TRP A 108 3.72 4.04 -5.40
N LYS A 109 2.59 3.42 -5.10
CA LYS A 109 1.34 4.13 -4.79
C LYS A 109 1.09 4.26 -3.28
N ILE A 110 1.30 3.19 -2.52
CA ILE A 110 1.03 3.20 -1.07
C ILE A 110 2.08 4.03 -0.32
N ALA A 111 3.37 3.84 -0.60
CA ALA A 111 4.42 4.46 0.21
C ALA A 111 4.33 6.00 0.23
N PRO A 112 4.22 6.72 -0.92
CA PRO A 112 4.05 8.18 -0.88
C PRO A 112 2.73 8.59 -0.24
N ALA A 113 1.62 7.87 -0.51
CA ALA A 113 0.31 8.24 0.01
C ALA A 113 0.27 8.24 1.54
N ILE A 114 0.76 7.16 2.18
CA ILE A 114 0.75 7.07 3.65
C ILE A 114 1.83 7.95 4.30
N ALA A 115 2.92 8.24 3.61
CA ALA A 115 3.98 9.14 4.09
C ALA A 115 3.45 10.54 4.36
N ILE A 116 2.57 11.07 3.50
CA ILE A 116 1.98 12.40 3.63
C ILE A 116 0.66 12.40 4.42
N GLY A 117 0.28 11.28 5.04
CA GLY A 117 -0.87 11.21 5.95
C GLY A 117 -2.19 10.78 5.32
N ASN A 118 -2.21 10.36 4.06
CA ASN A 118 -3.40 9.77 3.45
C ASN A 118 -3.63 8.34 3.94
N THR A 119 -4.88 7.88 3.81
CA THR A 119 -5.25 6.46 3.91
C THR A 119 -5.58 5.92 2.53
N VAL A 120 -5.52 4.60 2.37
CA VAL A 120 -5.53 3.97 1.05
C VAL A 120 -6.57 2.86 0.97
N VAL A 121 -7.28 2.82 -0.16
CA VAL A 121 -8.04 1.65 -0.62
C VAL A 121 -7.42 1.20 -1.94
N LEU A 122 -6.76 0.04 -1.94
CA LEU A 122 -6.04 -0.48 -3.09
C LEU A 122 -6.71 -1.74 -3.63
N LYS A 123 -6.90 -1.77 -4.95
CA LYS A 123 -7.34 -2.95 -5.70
C LYS A 123 -6.20 -3.46 -6.60
N PRO A 124 -5.61 -4.63 -6.32
CA PRO A 124 -4.70 -5.28 -7.24
C PRO A 124 -5.45 -5.82 -8.46
N ALA A 125 -4.71 -6.14 -9.52
CA ALA A 125 -5.26 -6.89 -10.63
C ALA A 125 -5.77 -8.26 -10.14
N GLU A 126 -6.86 -8.75 -10.72
CA GLU A 126 -7.50 -10.01 -10.33
C GLU A 126 -6.59 -11.23 -10.50
N TYR A 127 -5.69 -11.18 -11.46
CA TYR A 127 -4.76 -12.27 -11.80
C TYR A 127 -3.51 -12.30 -10.93
N THR A 128 -3.20 -11.23 -10.18
CA THR A 128 -1.94 -11.09 -9.42
C THR A 128 -2.20 -10.40 -8.08
N SER A 129 -2.93 -11.06 -7.21
CA SER A 129 -3.35 -10.47 -5.93
C SER A 129 -2.60 -11.02 -4.71
N LEU A 130 -1.88 -12.14 -4.84
CA LEU A 130 -1.32 -12.84 -3.69
C LEU A 130 -0.26 -12.02 -2.95
N THR A 131 0.62 -11.32 -3.65
CA THR A 131 1.64 -10.49 -3.00
C THR A 131 1.04 -9.26 -2.32
N ALA A 132 -0.08 -8.71 -2.85
CA ALA A 132 -0.81 -7.65 -2.19
C ALA A 132 -1.49 -8.13 -0.89
N LEU A 133 -2.06 -9.34 -0.89
CA LEU A 133 -2.65 -9.94 0.31
C LEU A 133 -1.58 -10.23 1.38
N TYR A 134 -0.44 -10.79 0.97
CA TYR A 134 0.68 -10.99 1.89
C TYR A 134 1.22 -9.66 2.44
N PHE A 135 1.21 -8.61 1.63
CA PHE A 135 1.57 -7.27 2.11
C PHE A 135 0.65 -6.77 3.22
N ALA A 136 -0.65 -7.10 3.18
CA ALA A 136 -1.57 -6.78 4.27
C ALA A 136 -1.14 -7.44 5.60
N GLU A 137 -0.65 -8.70 5.56
CA GLU A 137 -0.08 -9.35 6.76
C GLU A 137 1.19 -8.62 7.26
N LEU A 138 2.02 -8.12 6.35
CA LEU A 138 3.19 -7.33 6.75
C LEU A 138 2.78 -6.00 7.39
N CYS A 139 1.70 -5.38 6.93
CA CYS A 139 1.14 -4.18 7.56
C CYS A 139 0.71 -4.43 9.00
N GLU A 140 0.07 -5.57 9.27
CA GLU A 140 -0.30 -5.98 10.63
C GLU A 140 0.95 -6.21 11.50
N LYS A 141 1.94 -6.93 10.98
CA LYS A 141 3.24 -7.16 11.67
C LYS A 141 4.00 -5.85 11.94
N ALA A 142 3.86 -4.87 11.06
CA ALA A 142 4.41 -3.51 11.21
C ALA A 142 3.58 -2.65 12.18
N LYS A 143 2.46 -3.17 12.70
CA LYS A 143 1.53 -2.44 13.57
C LYS A 143 0.94 -1.18 12.94
N ILE A 144 0.75 -1.18 11.61
CA ILE A 144 0.03 -0.10 10.95
C ILE A 144 -1.42 -0.07 11.49
N PRO A 145 -1.92 1.10 11.88
CA PRO A 145 -3.28 1.20 12.40
C PRO A 145 -4.32 0.67 11.40
N GLN A 146 -5.30 -0.06 11.90
CA GLN A 146 -6.37 -0.61 11.06
C GLN A 146 -7.08 0.49 10.27
N GLY A 147 -7.35 0.22 8.98
CA GLY A 147 -8.00 1.15 8.08
C GLY A 147 -7.06 2.13 7.37
N VAL A 148 -5.78 2.23 7.76
CA VAL A 148 -4.80 3.10 7.04
C VAL A 148 -4.53 2.54 5.64
N ILE A 149 -4.39 1.23 5.51
CA ILE A 149 -4.22 0.52 4.24
C ILE A 149 -5.31 -0.55 4.17
N ASN A 150 -6.10 -0.49 3.11
CA ASN A 150 -7.18 -1.44 2.84
C ASN A 150 -6.95 -2.05 1.46
N ILE A 151 -6.88 -3.37 1.39
CA ILE A 151 -6.71 -4.10 0.13
C ILE A 151 -8.02 -4.83 -0.15
N ILE A 152 -8.58 -4.58 -1.32
CA ILE A 152 -9.81 -5.23 -1.78
C ILE A 152 -9.51 -5.96 -3.09
N THR A 153 -9.92 -7.21 -3.15
CA THR A 153 -9.81 -8.03 -4.35
C THR A 153 -11.12 -8.01 -5.14
N GLY A 154 -11.02 -8.16 -6.44
CA GLY A 154 -12.17 -8.19 -7.33
C GLY A 154 -11.73 -7.92 -8.77
N ASP A 155 -12.69 -7.98 -9.67
CA ASP A 155 -12.53 -7.73 -11.10
C ASP A 155 -12.60 -6.23 -11.46
N GLY A 156 -12.80 -5.93 -12.74
CA GLY A 156 -12.93 -4.57 -13.25
C GLY A 156 -14.09 -3.80 -12.62
N SER A 157 -15.20 -4.47 -12.30
CA SER A 157 -16.38 -3.84 -11.68
C SER A 157 -16.08 -3.29 -10.29
N THR A 158 -15.25 -4.00 -9.52
CA THR A 158 -14.76 -3.51 -8.23
C THR A 158 -13.88 -2.26 -8.41
N GLY A 159 -13.07 -2.21 -9.46
CA GLY A 159 -12.28 -1.03 -9.80
C GLY A 159 -13.15 0.17 -10.16
N GLU A 160 -14.19 -0.04 -10.96
CA GLU A 160 -15.19 0.98 -11.31
C GLU A 160 -15.86 1.55 -10.06
N HIS A 161 -16.28 0.72 -9.13
CA HIS A 161 -16.86 1.16 -7.87
C HIS A 161 -15.91 2.04 -7.05
N ILE A 162 -14.60 1.77 -7.04
CA ILE A 162 -13.63 2.64 -6.37
C ILE A 162 -13.60 4.00 -7.05
N THR A 163 -13.57 4.05 -8.39
CA THR A 163 -13.49 5.31 -9.15
C THR A 163 -14.75 6.15 -9.04
N LEU A 164 -15.91 5.51 -8.92
CA LEU A 164 -17.21 6.16 -8.76
C LEU A 164 -17.60 6.38 -7.28
N SER A 165 -16.75 5.98 -6.34
CA SER A 165 -17.05 6.11 -4.92
C SER A 165 -16.90 7.53 -4.42
N LEU A 166 -17.44 7.80 -3.20
CA LEU A 166 -17.31 9.06 -2.49
C LEU A 166 -15.86 9.45 -2.08
N ILE A 167 -14.85 8.74 -2.58
CA ILE A 167 -13.43 9.13 -2.42
C ILE A 167 -13.17 10.44 -3.20
N HIS A 168 -13.84 10.62 -4.32
CA HIS A 168 -13.61 11.72 -5.26
C HIS A 168 -14.55 12.92 -5.06
N ILE A 169 -15.38 12.90 -4.05
CA ILE A 169 -16.37 13.96 -3.77
C ILE A 169 -16.02 14.71 -2.50
#